data_29ae5f3d501fd14970e4218087493344
#
_entry.id   29ae5f3d501fd14970e4218087493344
#
_cell.length_a   1.000
_cell.length_b   1.000
_cell.length_c   1.000
_cell.angle_alpha   90.00
_cell.angle_beta   90.00
_cell.angle_gamma   90.00
#
_symmetry.space_group_name_H-M   'P 1'
#
loop_
_entity.id
_entity.type
_entity.pdbx_description
1 polymer ?
#
loop_
_entity_poly.entity_id
_entity_poly.type
_entity_poly.pdbx_seq_one_letter_code
_entity_poly.pdbx_strand_id
1 'polypeptide(L)'
;MRIILITQDEPFFLQESIKRLLEHLPKDTEIAGCVVSDVSPFGKKESFLIKAIKTLQIFGIYFFIRYAIKYIFNKLFNKSVKQFLSSEGINLIELNESINSEKSLNKLRTLHPDLLISIAGNEIFKKELINLAPKGCLNLHTGLLPKYRGLMPTFWAMKNKEEYIGVSVFFVDEGIDSGPIIEQEKLSIKGLSQNEVILLTKKIGMDLIIKAIKKIKEEKFELKENNDDDMSYYGFPTRDDVICFTKSGNKFF
;
A
#
# COMPACT_ATOMS: atom_id res chain seq x y z
N MET A 1 -6.88 21.49 -2.47
CA MET A 1 -5.91 20.58 -3.11
C MET A 1 -6.63 19.33 -3.55
N ARG A 2 -6.52 18.98 -4.83
CA ARG A 2 -7.21 17.85 -5.48
C ARG A 2 -6.30 16.62 -5.50
N ILE A 3 -6.76 15.52 -4.94
CA ILE A 3 -5.97 14.29 -4.82
C ILE A 3 -6.62 13.17 -5.62
N ILE A 4 -5.85 12.42 -6.38
CA ILE A 4 -6.25 11.11 -6.88
C ILE A 4 -5.61 10.03 -6.00
N LEU A 5 -6.45 9.14 -5.47
CA LEU A 5 -5.99 7.93 -4.78
C LEU A 5 -5.80 6.80 -5.80
N ILE A 6 -4.75 6.00 -5.59
CA ILE A 6 -4.48 4.77 -6.34
C ILE A 6 -4.35 3.64 -5.35
N THR A 7 -5.23 2.63 -5.44
CA THR A 7 -5.28 1.54 -4.47
C THR A 7 -5.79 0.25 -5.10
N GLN A 8 -6.05 -0.78 -4.29
CA GLN A 8 -6.65 -2.05 -4.74
C GLN A 8 -7.86 -2.42 -3.87
N ASP A 9 -8.72 -3.29 -4.42
CA ASP A 9 -9.91 -3.80 -3.71
C ASP A 9 -9.54 -4.94 -2.76
N GLU A 10 -8.68 -4.64 -1.78
CA GLU A 10 -8.18 -5.58 -0.79
C GLU A 10 -9.13 -5.60 0.43
N PRO A 11 -9.78 -6.75 0.71
CA PRO A 11 -10.90 -6.79 1.66
C PRO A 11 -10.48 -6.88 3.14
N PHE A 12 -9.18 -6.97 3.48
CA PHE A 12 -8.76 -7.29 4.84
C PHE A 12 -8.42 -6.07 5.69
N PHE A 13 -7.82 -5.03 5.07
CA PHE A 13 -7.20 -3.92 5.82
C PHE A 13 -7.44 -2.54 5.20
N LEU A 14 -7.66 -2.45 3.88
CA LEU A 14 -7.62 -1.16 3.19
C LEU A 14 -8.88 -0.31 3.42
N GLN A 15 -10.06 -0.91 3.52
CA GLN A 15 -11.29 -0.16 3.72
C GLN A 15 -11.22 0.73 4.97
N GLU A 16 -10.90 0.14 6.13
CA GLU A 16 -10.80 0.88 7.40
C GLU A 16 -9.66 1.92 7.37
N SER A 17 -8.57 1.58 6.66
CA SER A 17 -7.44 2.50 6.50
C SER A 17 -7.84 3.72 5.68
N ILE A 18 -8.50 3.52 4.54
CA ILE A 18 -8.95 4.60 3.67
C ILE A 18 -10.04 5.43 4.37
N LYS A 19 -10.96 4.79 5.10
CA LYS A 19 -11.95 5.48 5.93
C LYS A 19 -11.26 6.46 6.88
N ARG A 20 -10.23 6.01 7.62
CA ARG A 20 -9.45 6.87 8.51
C ARG A 20 -8.81 8.04 7.75
N LEU A 21 -8.27 7.81 6.56
CA LEU A 21 -7.72 8.88 5.74
C LEU A 21 -8.78 9.93 5.39
N LEU A 22 -9.96 9.50 4.90
CA LEU A 22 -11.04 10.40 4.51
C LEU A 22 -11.57 11.23 5.69
N GLU A 23 -11.75 10.62 6.86
CA GLU A 23 -12.23 11.28 8.07
C GLU A 23 -11.28 12.38 8.60
N HIS A 24 -10.00 12.30 8.27
CA HIS A 24 -8.97 13.19 8.80
C HIS A 24 -8.26 14.03 7.73
N LEU A 25 -8.81 14.08 6.52
CA LEU A 25 -8.26 14.93 5.46
C LEU A 25 -8.17 16.39 5.92
N PRO A 26 -7.08 17.09 5.62
CA PRO A 26 -6.97 18.52 5.90
C PRO A 26 -8.08 19.31 5.21
N LYS A 27 -8.51 20.41 5.83
CA LYS A 27 -9.47 21.36 5.21
C LYS A 27 -8.96 21.77 3.83
N ASP A 28 -9.90 22.02 2.91
CA ASP A 28 -9.62 22.39 1.52
C ASP A 28 -8.80 21.34 0.74
N THR A 29 -8.97 20.08 1.12
CA THR A 29 -8.42 18.92 0.40
C THR A 29 -9.58 17.99 0.04
N GLU A 30 -9.63 17.57 -1.22
CA GLU A 30 -10.66 16.67 -1.72
C GLU A 30 -10.05 15.48 -2.48
N ILE A 31 -10.70 14.35 -2.42
CA ILE A 31 -10.39 13.21 -3.29
C ILE A 31 -11.19 13.40 -4.60
N ALA A 32 -10.50 13.88 -5.63
CA ALA A 32 -11.08 14.10 -6.95
C ALA A 32 -11.50 12.81 -7.66
N GLY A 33 -10.89 11.69 -7.25
CA GLY A 33 -11.25 10.37 -7.72
C GLY A 33 -10.30 9.30 -7.16
N CYS A 34 -10.69 8.05 -7.35
CA CYS A 34 -9.91 6.90 -6.90
C CYS A 34 -9.81 5.83 -7.99
N VAL A 35 -8.59 5.41 -8.31
CA VAL A 35 -8.33 4.20 -9.10
C VAL A 35 -8.25 3.02 -8.15
N VAL A 36 -9.18 2.06 -8.30
CA VAL A 36 -9.20 0.85 -7.48
C VAL A 36 -8.99 -0.36 -8.39
N SER A 37 -7.79 -0.91 -8.34
CA SER A 37 -7.43 -2.11 -9.12
C SER A 37 -7.81 -3.40 -8.39
N ASP A 38 -7.86 -4.51 -9.13
CA ASP A 38 -8.00 -5.83 -8.52
C ASP A 38 -6.71 -6.22 -7.80
N VAL A 39 -6.85 -6.95 -6.69
CA VAL A 39 -5.70 -7.44 -5.92
C VAL A 39 -4.81 -8.32 -6.80
N SER A 40 -3.62 -7.84 -7.09
CA SER A 40 -2.66 -8.56 -7.92
C SER A 40 -1.24 -8.07 -7.62
N PRO A 41 -0.29 -8.94 -7.31
CA PRO A 41 1.08 -8.52 -7.13
C PRO A 41 1.65 -8.02 -8.47
N PHE A 42 2.14 -6.78 -8.51
CA PHE A 42 2.79 -6.15 -9.67
C PHE A 42 2.00 -6.21 -10.99
N GLY A 43 0.69 -5.97 -10.94
CA GLY A 43 -0.14 -5.88 -12.15
C GLY A 43 -0.36 -7.19 -12.91
N LYS A 44 0.15 -8.32 -12.41
CA LYS A 44 -0.08 -9.63 -13.01
C LYS A 44 -1.50 -10.11 -12.71
N LYS A 45 -2.37 -10.09 -13.71
CA LYS A 45 -3.72 -10.64 -13.63
C LYS A 45 -3.65 -12.17 -13.57
N GLU A 46 -3.90 -12.75 -12.42
CA GLU A 46 -4.01 -14.19 -12.22
C GLU A 46 -5.43 -14.56 -11.83
N SER A 47 -5.89 -15.73 -12.29
CA SER A 47 -7.21 -16.23 -11.88
C SER A 47 -7.27 -16.50 -10.37
N PHE A 48 -8.47 -16.45 -9.81
CA PHE A 48 -8.69 -16.74 -8.38
C PHE A 48 -8.16 -18.12 -7.97
N LEU A 49 -8.35 -19.14 -8.81
CA LEU A 49 -7.86 -20.50 -8.54
C LEU A 49 -6.34 -20.56 -8.46
N ILE A 50 -5.63 -19.88 -9.37
CA ILE A 50 -4.16 -19.81 -9.33
C ILE A 50 -3.68 -19.13 -8.04
N LYS A 51 -4.29 -18.03 -7.66
CA LYS A 51 -3.98 -17.33 -6.38
C LYS A 51 -4.22 -18.22 -5.18
N ALA A 52 -5.34 -18.97 -5.15
CA ALA A 52 -5.67 -19.88 -4.07
C ALA A 52 -4.66 -21.03 -3.95
N ILE A 53 -4.30 -21.67 -5.08
CA ILE A 53 -3.29 -22.74 -5.13
C ILE A 53 -1.93 -22.21 -4.66
N LYS A 54 -1.47 -21.08 -5.15
CA LYS A 54 -0.21 -20.46 -4.72
C LYS A 54 -0.20 -20.14 -3.22
N THR A 55 -1.31 -19.60 -2.70
CA THR A 55 -1.45 -19.31 -1.27
C THR A 55 -1.32 -20.59 -0.44
N LEU A 56 -1.99 -21.67 -0.85
CA LEU A 56 -1.89 -22.97 -0.19
C LEU A 56 -0.46 -23.54 -0.24
N GLN A 57 0.18 -23.49 -1.39
CA GLN A 57 1.54 -24.00 -1.60
C GLN A 57 2.58 -23.24 -0.77
N ILE A 58 2.48 -21.92 -0.72
CA ILE A 58 3.45 -21.06 -0.04
C ILE A 58 3.21 -21.02 1.46
N PHE A 59 1.99 -20.73 1.90
CA PHE A 59 1.68 -20.50 3.31
C PHE A 59 1.20 -21.74 4.06
N GLY A 60 0.78 -22.79 3.33
CA GLY A 60 0.31 -24.07 3.90
C GLY A 60 -1.16 -24.05 4.33
N ILE A 61 -1.64 -25.26 4.68
CA ILE A 61 -3.09 -25.51 4.88
C ILE A 61 -3.69 -24.72 6.05
N TYR A 62 -2.98 -24.58 7.17
CA TYR A 62 -3.49 -23.85 8.33
C TYR A 62 -3.73 -22.36 8.01
N PHE A 63 -2.74 -21.72 7.39
CA PHE A 63 -2.88 -20.33 6.95
C PHE A 63 -4.00 -20.21 5.92
N PHE A 64 -4.03 -21.11 4.94
CA PHE A 64 -5.02 -21.09 3.86
C PHE A 64 -6.46 -21.14 4.39
N ILE A 65 -6.75 -22.06 5.34
CA ILE A 65 -8.09 -22.20 5.93
C ILE A 65 -8.49 -20.90 6.66
N ARG A 66 -7.62 -20.37 7.53
CA ARG A 66 -7.91 -19.13 8.27
C ARG A 66 -8.09 -17.93 7.34
N TYR A 67 -7.25 -17.83 6.33
CA TYR A 67 -7.33 -16.79 5.32
C TYR A 67 -8.62 -16.89 4.50
N ALA A 68 -9.00 -18.08 4.07
CA ALA A 68 -10.23 -18.33 3.31
C ALA A 68 -11.47 -17.99 4.15
N ILE A 69 -11.54 -18.40 5.43
CA ILE A 69 -12.64 -18.05 6.34
C ILE A 69 -12.74 -16.51 6.46
N LYS A 70 -11.62 -15.83 6.72
CA LYS A 70 -11.59 -14.37 6.82
C LYS A 70 -12.02 -13.69 5.51
N TYR A 71 -11.59 -14.24 4.37
CA TYR A 71 -11.97 -13.72 3.04
C TYR A 71 -13.50 -13.84 2.81
N ILE A 72 -14.07 -15.02 3.07
CA ILE A 72 -15.51 -15.27 2.93
C ILE A 72 -16.30 -14.33 3.86
N PHE A 73 -15.90 -14.24 5.13
CA PHE A 73 -16.53 -13.36 6.11
C PHE A 73 -16.50 -11.89 5.63
N ASN A 74 -15.34 -11.38 5.23
CA ASN A 74 -15.23 -10.00 4.77
C ASN A 74 -16.05 -9.75 3.49
N LYS A 75 -16.15 -10.73 2.60
CA LYS A 75 -16.98 -10.63 1.41
C LYS A 75 -18.49 -10.60 1.76
N LEU A 76 -18.93 -11.39 2.73
CA LEU A 76 -20.31 -11.38 3.20
C LEU A 76 -20.70 -10.05 3.87
N PHE A 77 -19.76 -9.41 4.56
CA PHE A 77 -19.96 -8.11 5.21
C PHE A 77 -19.60 -6.91 4.33
N ASN A 78 -19.52 -7.10 3.00
CA ASN A 78 -19.26 -6.06 2.00
C ASN A 78 -18.03 -5.18 2.31
N LYS A 79 -16.94 -5.80 2.75
CA LYS A 79 -15.67 -5.10 2.99
C LYS A 79 -14.89 -4.87 1.69
N SER A 80 -15.54 -4.28 0.69
CA SER A 80 -14.95 -3.87 -0.57
C SER A 80 -14.60 -2.39 -0.51
N VAL A 81 -13.37 -2.06 -0.89
CA VAL A 81 -12.90 -0.66 -1.01
C VAL A 81 -13.72 0.09 -2.06
N LYS A 82 -14.06 -0.56 -3.18
CA LYS A 82 -14.90 0.04 -4.25
C LYS A 82 -16.28 0.42 -3.71
N GLN A 83 -16.95 -0.51 -3.01
CA GLN A 83 -18.28 -0.24 -2.46
C GLN A 83 -18.25 0.86 -1.40
N PHE A 84 -17.26 0.84 -0.52
CA PHE A 84 -17.08 1.87 0.50
C PHE A 84 -16.87 3.25 -0.14
N LEU A 85 -15.93 3.39 -1.08
CA LEU A 85 -15.68 4.67 -1.75
C LEU A 85 -16.91 5.18 -2.50
N SER A 86 -17.67 4.29 -3.14
CA SER A 86 -18.94 4.67 -3.80
C SER A 86 -19.96 5.18 -2.79
N SER A 87 -20.08 4.56 -1.60
CA SER A 87 -21.01 5.02 -0.55
C SER A 87 -20.60 6.38 0.05
N GLU A 88 -19.32 6.71 0.05
CA GLU A 88 -18.79 8.02 0.43
C GLU A 88 -18.88 9.07 -0.69
N GLY A 89 -19.45 8.72 -1.85
CA GLY A 89 -19.58 9.63 -2.99
C GLY A 89 -18.28 9.91 -3.74
N ILE A 90 -17.24 9.10 -3.50
CA ILE A 90 -15.95 9.25 -4.20
C ILE A 90 -16.05 8.71 -5.62
N ASN A 91 -15.63 9.50 -6.60
CA ASN A 91 -15.59 9.12 -8.00
C ASN A 91 -14.63 7.97 -8.24
N LEU A 92 -15.14 6.81 -8.67
CA LEU A 92 -14.31 5.67 -9.07
C LEU A 92 -13.84 5.83 -10.51
N ILE A 93 -12.53 5.83 -10.72
CA ILE A 93 -11.90 5.96 -12.04
C ILE A 93 -11.65 4.55 -12.58
N GLU A 94 -12.53 4.09 -13.47
CA GLU A 94 -12.34 2.80 -14.13
C GLU A 94 -11.28 2.93 -15.24
N LEU A 95 -10.27 2.08 -15.16
CA LEU A 95 -9.22 1.96 -16.17
C LEU A 95 -9.31 0.58 -16.83
N ASN A 96 -9.42 0.57 -18.16
CA ASN A 96 -9.47 -0.68 -18.95
C ASN A 96 -8.09 -1.18 -19.36
N GLU A 97 -7.06 -0.38 -19.14
CA GLU A 97 -5.67 -0.61 -19.50
C GLU A 97 -4.76 -0.32 -18.29
N SER A 98 -3.45 -0.54 -18.46
CA SER A 98 -2.46 -0.13 -17.46
C SER A 98 -2.64 1.35 -17.10
N ILE A 99 -2.44 1.69 -15.83
CA ILE A 99 -2.48 3.08 -15.36
C ILE A 99 -1.46 3.96 -16.09
N ASN A 100 -0.39 3.35 -16.62
CA ASN A 100 0.65 4.05 -17.38
C ASN A 100 0.31 4.24 -18.87
N SER A 101 -0.85 3.73 -19.36
CA SER A 101 -1.22 3.94 -20.77
C SER A 101 -1.64 5.40 -21.00
N GLU A 102 -1.40 5.91 -22.21
CA GLU A 102 -1.75 7.29 -22.56
C GLU A 102 -3.24 7.57 -22.36
N LYS A 103 -4.10 6.58 -22.64
CA LYS A 103 -5.54 6.67 -22.43
C LYS A 103 -5.90 6.82 -20.95
N SER A 104 -5.25 6.05 -20.08
CA SER A 104 -5.41 6.16 -18.63
C SER A 104 -4.89 7.49 -18.10
N LEU A 105 -3.72 7.93 -18.54
CA LEU A 105 -3.13 9.21 -18.17
C LEU A 105 -4.03 10.38 -18.57
N ASN A 106 -4.58 10.37 -19.79
CA ASN A 106 -5.50 11.40 -20.24
C ASN A 106 -6.76 11.46 -19.38
N LYS A 107 -7.31 10.30 -18.98
CA LYS A 107 -8.44 10.25 -18.05
C LYS A 107 -8.11 10.84 -16.67
N LEU A 108 -6.93 10.58 -16.15
CA LEU A 108 -6.47 11.15 -14.88
C LEU A 108 -6.27 12.67 -14.99
N ARG A 109 -5.69 13.16 -16.09
CA ARG A 109 -5.48 14.59 -16.35
C ARG A 109 -6.77 15.40 -16.36
N THR A 110 -7.90 14.84 -16.82
CA THR A 110 -9.20 15.55 -16.82
C THR A 110 -9.70 15.92 -15.43
N LEU A 111 -9.19 15.27 -14.38
CA LEU A 111 -9.55 15.56 -12.99
C LEU A 111 -8.69 16.67 -12.38
N HIS A 112 -7.69 17.18 -13.11
CA HIS A 112 -6.76 18.22 -12.67
C HIS A 112 -6.21 17.96 -11.25
N PRO A 113 -5.53 16.81 -11.01
CA PRO A 113 -5.00 16.51 -9.68
C PRO A 113 -3.81 17.39 -9.35
N ASP A 114 -3.74 17.84 -8.10
CA ASP A 114 -2.55 18.48 -7.53
C ASP A 114 -1.53 17.46 -7.04
N LEU A 115 -2.00 16.31 -6.54
CA LEU A 115 -1.17 15.26 -5.92
C LEU A 115 -1.75 13.88 -6.25
N LEU A 116 -0.89 12.91 -6.50
CA LEU A 116 -1.25 11.50 -6.55
C LEU A 116 -0.83 10.82 -5.23
N ILE A 117 -1.65 9.90 -4.72
CA ILE A 117 -1.30 9.09 -3.54
C ILE A 117 -1.58 7.64 -3.84
N SER A 118 -0.53 6.82 -3.77
CA SER A 118 -0.58 5.37 -3.91
C SER A 118 -0.59 4.70 -2.52
N ILE A 119 -1.59 3.87 -2.29
CA ILE A 119 -1.73 3.06 -1.08
C ILE A 119 -1.92 1.61 -1.53
N ALA A 120 -0.88 0.81 -1.43
CA ALA A 120 -0.86 -0.55 -1.94
C ALA A 120 -1.12 -0.64 -3.46
N GLY A 121 -0.57 0.26 -4.25
CA GLY A 121 -0.59 0.19 -5.71
C GLY A 121 0.01 -1.13 -6.21
N ASN A 122 -0.46 -1.62 -7.35
CA ASN A 122 -0.09 -2.93 -7.89
C ASN A 122 0.63 -2.87 -9.24
N GLU A 123 0.94 -1.67 -9.74
CA GLU A 123 1.74 -1.45 -10.94
C GLU A 123 2.95 -0.57 -10.62
N ILE A 124 4.05 -0.76 -11.35
CA ILE A 124 5.19 0.15 -11.31
C ILE A 124 4.82 1.41 -12.09
N PHE A 125 5.00 2.57 -11.48
CA PHE A 125 4.66 3.84 -12.11
C PHE A 125 5.77 4.30 -13.02
N LYS A 126 5.41 4.74 -14.23
CA LYS A 126 6.34 5.32 -15.19
C LYS A 126 6.39 6.84 -15.05
N LYS A 127 7.42 7.44 -15.62
CA LYS A 127 7.73 8.87 -15.54
C LYS A 127 6.53 9.77 -15.84
N GLU A 128 5.72 9.43 -16.85
CA GLU A 128 4.56 10.21 -17.27
C GLU A 128 3.47 10.24 -16.20
N LEU A 129 3.27 9.12 -15.48
CA LEU A 129 2.34 9.06 -14.35
C LEU A 129 2.90 9.77 -13.12
N ILE A 130 4.17 9.56 -12.81
CA ILE A 130 4.84 10.18 -11.65
C ILE A 130 4.76 11.70 -11.74
N ASN A 131 4.95 12.27 -12.93
CA ASN A 131 4.94 13.70 -13.18
C ASN A 131 3.56 14.26 -13.59
N LEU A 132 2.49 13.46 -13.48
CA LEU A 132 1.15 13.89 -13.92
C LEU A 132 0.58 15.01 -13.04
N ALA A 133 0.86 14.96 -11.74
CA ALA A 133 0.38 15.95 -10.78
C ALA A 133 1.52 16.90 -10.37
N PRO A 134 1.30 18.23 -10.29
CA PRO A 134 2.36 19.22 -10.06
C PRO A 134 3.02 19.10 -8.68
N LYS A 135 2.33 18.54 -7.68
CA LYS A 135 2.89 18.28 -6.34
C LYS A 135 3.45 16.85 -6.20
N GLY A 136 3.55 16.10 -7.30
CA GLY A 136 4.16 14.78 -7.37
C GLY A 136 3.23 13.61 -7.06
N CYS A 137 3.84 12.47 -6.78
CA CYS A 137 3.18 11.23 -6.44
C CYS A 137 3.76 10.66 -5.14
N LEU A 138 2.94 10.46 -4.12
CA LEU A 138 3.33 9.81 -2.88
C LEU A 138 3.02 8.31 -2.92
N ASN A 139 3.83 7.51 -2.25
CA ASN A 139 3.50 6.13 -1.93
C ASN A 139 3.64 5.85 -0.44
N LEU A 140 2.78 4.98 0.07
CA LEU A 140 2.85 4.44 1.43
C LEU A 140 3.50 3.07 1.40
N HIS A 141 4.66 2.96 2.04
CA HIS A 141 5.38 1.70 2.22
C HIS A 141 5.44 1.31 3.70
N THR A 142 5.07 0.06 4.01
CA THR A 142 5.06 -0.45 5.39
C THR A 142 6.41 -1.08 5.77
N GLY A 143 7.49 -0.39 5.43
CA GLY A 143 8.88 -0.73 5.69
C GLY A 143 9.68 0.49 6.14
N LEU A 144 10.80 0.26 6.82
CA LEU A 144 11.73 1.31 7.23
C LEU A 144 12.74 1.57 6.10
N LEU A 145 12.33 2.38 5.11
CA LEU A 145 13.21 2.75 4.00
C LEU A 145 14.52 3.41 4.49
N PRO A 146 15.64 3.11 3.83
CA PRO A 146 15.83 2.38 2.58
C PRO A 146 15.76 0.85 2.68
N LYS A 147 15.70 0.30 3.89
CA LYS A 147 15.57 -1.17 4.08
C LYS A 147 14.16 -1.65 3.75
N TYR A 148 14.07 -2.92 3.39
CA TYR A 148 12.80 -3.62 3.14
C TYR A 148 11.98 -3.04 1.97
N ARG A 149 12.62 -2.54 0.91
CA ARG A 149 11.96 -2.23 -0.36
C ARG A 149 11.30 -3.46 -0.96
N GLY A 150 10.27 -3.28 -1.76
CA GLY A 150 9.57 -4.34 -2.47
C GLY A 150 8.36 -4.90 -1.72
N LEU A 151 8.20 -6.23 -1.71
CA LEU A 151 6.96 -6.88 -1.28
C LEU A 151 7.01 -7.35 0.17
N MET A 152 5.83 -7.29 0.82
CA MET A 152 5.59 -7.86 2.16
C MET A 152 6.63 -7.45 3.23
N PRO A 153 6.98 -6.17 3.37
CA PRO A 153 8.04 -5.71 4.27
C PRO A 153 7.81 -6.14 5.73
N THR A 154 6.55 -6.19 6.18
CA THR A 154 6.18 -6.66 7.52
C THR A 154 6.56 -8.13 7.76
N PHE A 155 6.37 -8.99 6.75
CA PHE A 155 6.78 -10.40 6.82
C PHE A 155 8.30 -10.50 6.94
N TRP A 156 9.04 -9.78 6.10
CA TRP A 156 10.50 -9.87 6.06
C TRP A 156 11.15 -9.31 7.32
N ALA A 157 10.66 -8.18 7.84
CA ALA A 157 11.15 -7.63 9.10
C ALA A 157 10.97 -8.62 10.26
N MET A 158 9.79 -9.23 10.40
CA MET A 158 9.52 -10.23 11.42
C MET A 158 10.37 -11.50 11.21
N LYS A 159 10.49 -12.01 9.97
CA LYS A 159 11.33 -13.15 9.64
C LYS A 159 12.79 -12.93 10.01
N ASN A 160 13.28 -11.70 9.77
CA ASN A 160 14.66 -11.30 10.08
C ASN A 160 14.85 -10.93 11.58
N LYS A 161 13.82 -11.15 12.40
CA LYS A 161 13.85 -10.90 13.86
C LYS A 161 14.16 -9.44 14.22
N GLU A 162 13.71 -8.50 13.39
CA GLU A 162 13.79 -7.10 13.73
C GLU A 162 12.93 -6.80 14.98
N GLU A 163 13.40 -5.95 15.86
CA GLU A 163 12.61 -5.48 17.01
C GLU A 163 11.62 -4.39 16.61
N TYR A 164 11.90 -3.74 15.50
CA TYR A 164 11.14 -2.59 15.00
C TYR A 164 10.87 -2.74 13.51
N ILE A 165 9.75 -2.18 13.08
CA ILE A 165 9.45 -1.94 11.67
C ILE A 165 9.23 -0.45 11.44
N GLY A 166 9.37 0.01 10.20
CA GLY A 166 9.02 1.38 9.83
C GLY A 166 7.76 1.44 8.98
N VAL A 167 7.23 2.64 8.91
CA VAL A 167 6.24 3.05 7.92
C VAL A 167 6.78 4.31 7.27
N SER A 168 6.87 4.32 5.95
CA SER A 168 7.45 5.41 5.18
C SER A 168 6.45 5.95 4.17
N VAL A 169 6.30 7.26 4.11
CA VAL A 169 5.63 7.99 3.02
C VAL A 169 6.72 8.70 2.25
N PHE A 170 6.80 8.45 0.96
CA PHE A 170 7.88 8.95 0.12
C PHE A 170 7.35 9.39 -1.25
N PHE A 171 8.08 10.27 -1.94
CA PHE A 171 7.80 10.63 -3.32
C PHE A 171 8.25 9.50 -4.24
N VAL A 172 7.36 9.07 -5.13
CA VAL A 172 7.65 8.02 -6.10
C VAL A 172 8.62 8.57 -7.15
N ASP A 173 9.65 7.79 -7.44
CA ASP A 173 10.57 7.95 -8.56
C ASP A 173 10.50 6.76 -9.52
N GLU A 174 11.42 6.65 -10.48
CA GLU A 174 11.43 5.57 -11.46
C GLU A 174 11.94 4.22 -10.89
N GLY A 175 12.48 4.22 -9.66
CA GLY A 175 12.93 3.01 -8.98
C GLY A 175 11.83 2.32 -8.15
N ILE A 176 12.21 1.25 -7.47
CA ILE A 176 11.28 0.54 -6.57
C ILE A 176 11.51 1.03 -5.15
N ASP A 177 10.52 1.72 -4.59
CA ASP A 177 10.53 2.27 -3.24
C ASP A 177 11.81 3.08 -2.93
N SER A 178 12.36 3.82 -3.93
CA SER A 178 13.68 4.47 -3.88
C SER A 178 13.62 5.98 -3.68
N GLY A 179 12.49 6.59 -3.94
CA GLY A 179 12.38 8.05 -3.89
C GLY A 179 12.49 8.66 -2.49
N PRO A 180 12.65 9.99 -2.39
CA PRO A 180 12.92 10.68 -1.14
C PRO A 180 11.74 10.64 -0.17
N ILE A 181 12.05 10.47 1.12
CA ILE A 181 11.06 10.24 2.19
C ILE A 181 10.61 11.58 2.77
N ILE A 182 9.28 11.81 2.81
CA ILE A 182 8.68 13.00 3.43
C ILE A 182 8.25 12.74 4.89
N GLU A 183 7.77 11.53 5.19
CA GLU A 183 7.39 11.11 6.55
C GLU A 183 7.84 9.68 6.80
N GLN A 184 8.32 9.43 8.01
CA GLN A 184 8.70 8.09 8.43
C GLN A 184 8.52 7.93 9.94
N GLU A 185 7.94 6.80 10.34
CA GLU A 185 7.78 6.44 11.75
C GLU A 185 8.22 5.00 11.99
N LYS A 186 8.79 4.75 13.17
CA LYS A 186 9.29 3.44 13.61
C LYS A 186 8.44 2.94 14.76
N LEU A 187 8.04 1.66 14.73
CA LEU A 187 7.26 1.04 15.79
C LEU A 187 7.83 -0.30 16.20
N SER A 188 7.68 -0.65 17.49
CA SER A 188 8.07 -1.96 18.00
C SER A 188 7.05 -3.02 17.58
N ILE A 189 7.56 -4.19 17.14
CA ILE A 189 6.74 -5.34 16.74
C ILE A 189 6.88 -6.54 17.69
N LYS A 190 7.52 -6.33 18.83
CA LYS A 190 7.77 -7.40 19.81
C LYS A 190 6.46 -8.01 20.30
N GLY A 191 6.33 -9.31 20.14
CA GLY A 191 5.18 -10.08 20.61
C GLY A 191 3.94 -10.01 19.75
N LEU A 192 3.95 -9.26 18.65
CA LEU A 192 2.83 -9.09 17.74
C LEU A 192 2.81 -10.19 16.67
N SER A 193 1.60 -10.56 16.24
CA SER A 193 1.39 -11.34 15.01
C SER A 193 1.55 -10.45 13.78
N GLN A 194 1.79 -11.03 12.61
CA GLN A 194 1.89 -10.28 11.35
C GLN A 194 0.59 -9.52 11.04
N ASN A 195 -0.57 -10.10 11.35
CA ASN A 195 -1.86 -9.42 11.17
C ASN A 195 -1.96 -8.13 12.01
N GLU A 196 -1.51 -8.17 13.27
CA GLU A 196 -1.47 -6.99 14.15
C GLU A 196 -0.48 -5.95 13.64
N VAL A 197 0.71 -6.38 13.19
CA VAL A 197 1.70 -5.47 12.60
C VAL A 197 1.15 -4.78 11.36
N ILE A 198 0.46 -5.51 10.46
CA ILE A 198 -0.17 -4.91 9.26
C ILE A 198 -1.23 -3.88 9.65
N LEU A 199 -2.10 -4.19 10.63
CA LEU A 199 -3.12 -3.25 11.09
C LEU A 199 -2.52 -1.96 11.66
N LEU A 200 -1.50 -2.09 12.51
CA LEU A 200 -0.81 -0.94 13.12
C LEU A 200 -0.06 -0.11 12.08
N THR A 201 0.70 -0.74 11.20
CA THR A 201 1.46 -0.03 10.16
C THR A 201 0.55 0.70 9.18
N LYS A 202 -0.60 0.12 8.83
CA LYS A 202 -1.58 0.81 7.97
C LYS A 202 -2.23 2.00 8.69
N LYS A 203 -2.58 1.85 9.97
CA LYS A 203 -3.12 2.97 10.76
C LYS A 203 -2.12 4.13 10.84
N ILE A 204 -0.87 3.85 11.23
CA ILE A 204 0.21 4.85 11.27
C ILE A 204 0.42 5.45 9.88
N GLY A 205 0.41 4.61 8.83
CA GLY A 205 0.57 5.06 7.46
C GLY A 205 -0.45 6.11 7.02
N MET A 206 -1.71 5.96 7.42
CA MET A 206 -2.73 6.98 7.13
C MET A 206 -2.43 8.30 7.86
N ASP A 207 -2.00 8.23 9.11
CA ASP A 207 -1.62 9.42 9.89
C ASP A 207 -0.41 10.12 9.27
N LEU A 208 0.56 9.38 8.76
CA LEU A 208 1.72 9.93 8.04
C LEU A 208 1.34 10.54 6.69
N ILE A 209 0.43 9.93 5.94
CA ILE A 209 -0.10 10.53 4.70
C ILE A 209 -0.78 11.86 5.01
N ILE A 210 -1.60 11.95 6.06
CA ILE A 210 -2.26 13.18 6.48
C ILE A 210 -1.23 14.26 6.85
N LYS A 211 -0.17 13.90 7.57
CA LYS A 211 0.94 14.80 7.88
C LYS A 211 1.66 15.28 6.60
N ALA A 212 1.96 14.36 5.67
CA ALA A 212 2.59 14.68 4.41
C ALA A 212 1.74 15.65 3.56
N ILE A 213 0.41 15.39 3.47
CA ILE A 213 -0.53 16.29 2.78
C ILE A 213 -0.47 17.71 3.38
N LYS A 214 -0.48 17.85 4.71
CA LYS A 214 -0.40 19.16 5.38
C LYS A 214 0.91 19.88 5.03
N LYS A 215 2.03 19.18 5.14
CA LYS A 215 3.36 19.74 4.82
C LYS A 215 3.46 20.19 3.36
N ILE A 216 2.95 19.40 2.42
CA ILE A 216 2.93 19.74 0.99
C ILE A 216 2.03 20.96 0.73
N LYS A 217 0.90 21.07 1.41
CA LYS A 217 0.02 22.27 1.30
C LYS A 217 0.71 23.53 1.82
N GLU A 218 1.45 23.41 2.90
CA GLU A 218 2.15 24.53 3.52
C GLU A 218 3.49 24.87 2.84
N GLU A 219 3.93 24.01 1.90
CA GLU A 219 5.24 24.08 1.22
C GLU A 219 6.42 24.12 2.21
N LYS A 220 6.22 23.46 3.38
CA LYS A 220 7.20 23.40 4.47
C LYS A 220 7.52 21.95 4.81
N PHE A 221 8.51 21.39 4.13
CA PHE A 221 9.00 20.04 4.44
C PHE A 221 10.46 19.88 4.02
N GLU A 222 11.14 19.04 4.75
CA GLU A 222 12.45 18.52 4.38
C GLU A 222 12.29 17.08 3.96
N LEU A 223 13.05 16.67 2.94
CA LEU A 223 13.07 15.30 2.45
C LEU A 223 14.27 14.58 3.04
N LYS A 224 14.02 13.40 3.58
CA LYS A 224 15.07 12.49 4.01
C LYS A 224 15.52 11.66 2.81
N GLU A 225 16.82 11.51 2.64
CA GLU A 225 17.40 10.64 1.63
C GLU A 225 16.99 9.17 1.86
N ASN A 226 16.75 8.49 0.75
CA ASN A 226 16.46 7.07 0.69
C ASN A 226 17.64 6.40 -0.05
N ASN A 227 18.79 6.32 0.64
CA ASN A 227 20.07 5.98 0.06
C ASN A 227 20.13 4.50 -0.36
N ASP A 228 20.69 4.22 -1.53
CA ASP A 228 20.85 2.88 -2.06
C ASP A 228 21.94 2.07 -1.34
N ASP A 229 22.90 2.71 -0.70
CA ASP A 229 23.99 2.03 0.02
C ASP A 229 23.47 1.18 1.21
N ASP A 230 22.37 1.61 1.83
CA ASP A 230 21.75 0.94 2.98
C ASP A 230 20.51 0.11 2.61
N MET A 231 20.20 -0.01 1.32
CA MET A 231 18.97 -0.65 0.88
C MET A 231 18.97 -2.17 1.07
N SER A 232 17.79 -2.72 1.29
CA SER A 232 17.51 -4.14 1.05
C SER A 232 16.20 -4.27 0.27
N TYR A 233 16.17 -5.27 -0.64
CA TYR A 233 15.01 -5.53 -1.49
C TYR A 233 14.51 -6.95 -1.29
N TYR A 234 13.20 -7.11 -1.21
CA TYR A 234 12.56 -8.40 -1.03
C TYR A 234 11.40 -8.60 -2.01
N GLY A 235 11.37 -9.79 -2.62
CA GLY A 235 10.24 -10.25 -3.42
C GLY A 235 9.14 -10.89 -2.58
N PHE A 236 8.26 -11.63 -3.25
CA PHE A 236 7.24 -12.43 -2.56
C PHE A 236 7.92 -13.64 -1.87
N PRO A 237 7.53 -13.99 -0.63
CA PRO A 237 8.18 -15.08 0.10
C PRO A 237 7.97 -16.44 -0.55
N THR A 238 8.94 -17.31 -0.41
CA THR A 238 8.88 -18.71 -0.78
C THR A 238 8.26 -19.56 0.34
N ARG A 239 8.01 -20.84 0.05
CA ARG A 239 7.59 -21.81 1.09
C ARG A 239 8.60 -21.93 2.21
N ASP A 240 9.89 -21.95 1.89
CA ASP A 240 10.97 -22.09 2.87
C ASP A 240 11.05 -20.86 3.77
N ASP A 241 10.81 -19.65 3.22
CA ASP A 241 10.72 -18.43 4.01
C ASP A 241 9.59 -18.49 5.05
N VAL A 242 8.43 -19.01 4.64
CA VAL A 242 7.28 -19.19 5.54
C VAL A 242 7.57 -20.23 6.64
N ILE A 243 8.25 -21.32 6.29
CA ILE A 243 8.70 -22.32 7.28
C ILE A 243 9.67 -21.70 8.28
N CYS A 244 10.66 -20.93 7.81
CA CYS A 244 11.59 -20.23 8.67
C CYS A 244 10.88 -19.21 9.58
N PHE A 245 9.94 -18.44 9.04
CA PHE A 245 9.13 -17.48 9.77
C PHE A 245 8.41 -18.14 10.96
N THR A 246 7.70 -19.24 10.71
CA THR A 246 6.95 -19.96 11.76
C THR A 246 7.84 -20.67 12.75
N LYS A 247 8.95 -21.30 12.30
CA LYS A 247 9.95 -21.94 13.18
C LYS A 247 10.65 -20.94 14.11
N SER A 248 10.74 -19.67 13.71
CA SER A 248 11.29 -18.61 14.56
C SER A 248 10.31 -18.09 15.63
N GLY A 249 9.13 -18.73 15.75
CA GLY A 249 8.10 -18.35 16.74
C GLY A 249 7.16 -17.24 16.28
N ASN A 250 7.32 -16.72 15.05
CA ASN A 250 6.42 -15.72 14.51
C ASN A 250 5.05 -16.32 14.17
N LYS A 251 4.00 -15.48 14.28
CA LYS A 251 2.61 -15.87 14.01
C LYS A 251 2.03 -14.97 12.92
N PHE A 252 1.20 -15.55 12.06
CA PHE A 252 0.44 -14.78 11.07
C PHE A 252 -0.78 -14.08 11.67
N PHE A 253 -1.42 -14.74 12.66
CA PHE A 253 -2.69 -14.33 13.30
C PHE A 253 -2.60 -14.39 14.80
#